data_f5431585c9452f304bd3481e81daca2f
#
_entry.id   f5431585c9452f304bd3481e81daca2f
#
_cell.length_a   1.000
_cell.length_b   1.000
_cell.length_c   1.000
_cell.angle_alpha   90.00
_cell.angle_beta   90.00
_cell.angle_gamma   90.00
#
_symmetry.space_group_name_H-M   'P 1'
#
loop_
_entity.id
_entity.type
_entity.pdbx_description
1 polymer ?
#
loop_
_entity_poly.entity_id
_entity_poly.type
_entity_poly.pdbx_seq_one_letter_code
_entity_poly.pdbx_strand_id
1 'polypeptide(L)' 'MEAGKVKWFVIVNPVAGGGRGLDHFPQISRYLRDAQILCEPVFTEHKFHATELTVTAVNEGYRHIIV' A
#
# COMPACT_ATOMS: atom_id res chain seq x y z
N MET A 1 -22.43 0.82 -7.08
CA MET A 1 -21.17 0.24 -6.72
C MET A 1 -20.39 -0.23 -7.93
N GLU A 2 -19.12 -0.11 -7.86
CA GLU A 2 -18.22 -0.42 -8.98
C GLU A 2 -17.92 -1.90 -9.04
N ALA A 3 -18.76 -2.66 -9.64
CA ALA A 3 -18.52 -4.09 -9.76
C ALA A 3 -17.18 -4.31 -10.43
N GLY A 4 -16.36 -5.17 -9.86
CA GLY A 4 -15.07 -5.49 -10.42
C GLY A 4 -13.94 -4.57 -9.99
N LYS A 5 -14.23 -3.50 -9.32
CA LYS A 5 -13.17 -2.63 -8.80
C LYS A 5 -12.62 -3.21 -7.51
N VAL A 6 -11.32 -3.42 -7.47
CA VAL A 6 -10.64 -3.97 -6.30
C VAL A 6 -9.65 -2.93 -5.81
N LYS A 7 -9.71 -2.64 -4.52
CA LYS A 7 -8.81 -1.67 -3.92
C LYS A 7 -7.70 -2.42 -3.20
N TRP A 8 -6.47 -2.01 -3.48
CA TRP A 8 -5.29 -2.62 -2.86
C TRP A 8 -4.79 -1.75 -1.73
N PHE A 9 -4.38 -2.39 -0.66
CA PHE A 9 -3.77 -1.71 0.47
C PHE A 9 -2.26 -1.79 0.30
N VAL A 10 -1.59 -0.65 0.22
CA VAL A 10 -0.16 -0.60 -0.05
C VAL A 10 0.56 -0.03 1.15
N ILE A 11 1.38 -0.86 1.79
CA ILE A 11 2.13 -0.45 2.97
C ILE A 11 3.53 -0.05 2.51
N VAL A 12 3.90 1.18 2.77
CA VAL A 12 5.17 1.75 2.33
C VAL A 12 6.04 2.07 3.53
N ASN A 13 7.25 1.51 3.56
CA ASN A 13 8.24 1.89 4.55
C ASN A 13 9.11 2.99 3.96
N PRO A 14 8.92 4.25 4.39
CA PRO A 14 9.61 5.37 3.73
C PRO A 14 11.12 5.36 3.93
N VAL A 15 11.62 4.64 4.94
CA VAL A 15 13.06 4.58 5.19
C VAL A 15 13.70 3.30 4.66
N ALA A 16 12.93 2.44 4.00
CA ALA A 16 13.49 1.21 3.43
C ALA A 16 14.55 1.55 2.39
N GLY A 17 15.65 0.78 2.41
CA GLY A 17 16.71 0.99 1.45
C GLY A 17 17.36 2.36 1.56
N GLY A 18 17.45 2.92 2.76
CA GLY A 18 18.07 4.24 2.96
C GLY A 18 17.20 5.39 2.47
N GLY A 19 15.89 5.22 2.51
CA GLY A 19 14.94 6.25 2.08
C GLY A 19 14.36 6.02 0.70
N ARG A 20 14.78 4.95 0.03
CA ARG A 20 14.31 4.68 -1.33
C ARG A 20 12.84 4.28 -1.39
N GLY A 21 12.31 3.77 -0.28
CA GLY A 21 10.89 3.42 -0.25
C GLY A 21 10.03 4.62 -0.57
N LEU A 22 10.35 5.77 0.00
CA LEU A 22 9.63 7.00 -0.28
C LEU A 22 9.91 7.50 -1.70
N ASP A 23 11.17 7.44 -2.12
CA ASP A 23 11.54 7.93 -3.45
C ASP A 23 10.91 7.14 -4.58
N HIS A 24 10.73 5.84 -4.39
CA HIS A 24 10.22 4.98 -5.44
C HIS A 24 8.70 4.92 -5.48
N PHE A 25 8.04 5.34 -4.42
CA PHE A 25 6.59 5.21 -4.37
C PHE A 25 5.87 5.93 -5.51
N PRO A 26 6.29 7.14 -5.94
CA PRO A 26 5.60 7.79 -7.05
C PRO A 26 5.58 6.97 -8.33
N GLN A 27 6.65 6.22 -8.62
CA GLN A 27 6.68 5.34 -9.78
C GLN A 27 5.72 4.17 -9.62
N ILE A 28 5.72 3.57 -8.42
CA ILE A 28 4.83 2.46 -8.14
C ILE A 28 3.39 2.91 -8.24
N SER A 29 3.07 4.08 -7.68
CA SER A 29 1.73 4.62 -7.74
C SER A 29 1.28 4.86 -9.17
N ARG A 30 2.19 5.33 -10.03
CA ARG A 30 1.88 5.56 -11.43
C ARG A 30 1.58 4.25 -12.15
N TYR A 31 2.39 3.22 -11.90
CA TYR A 31 2.15 1.90 -12.51
C TYR A 31 0.79 1.35 -12.12
N LEU A 32 0.45 1.46 -10.84
CA LEU A 32 -0.83 0.95 -10.36
C LEU A 32 -1.99 1.71 -11.00
N ARG A 33 -1.85 3.02 -11.11
CA ARG A 33 -2.90 3.84 -11.75
C ARG A 33 -3.04 3.50 -13.22
N ASP A 34 -1.92 3.33 -13.92
CA ASP A 34 -1.96 3.00 -15.35
C ASP A 34 -2.59 1.64 -15.59
N ALA A 35 -2.43 0.73 -14.64
CA ALA A 35 -3.06 -0.59 -14.71
C ALA A 35 -4.49 -0.57 -14.20
N GLN A 36 -5.01 0.60 -13.85
CA GLN A 36 -6.36 0.78 -13.32
C GLN A 36 -6.58 0.05 -12.01
N ILE A 37 -5.55 -0.02 -11.20
CA ILE A 37 -5.61 -0.63 -9.88
C ILE A 37 -5.75 0.48 -8.85
N LEU A 38 -6.87 0.45 -8.10
CA LEU A 38 -7.07 1.38 -7.02
C LEU A 38 -6.19 0.98 -5.85
N CYS A 39 -5.54 1.94 -5.22
CA CYS A 39 -4.72 1.63 -4.07
C CYS A 39 -4.88 2.65 -2.96
N GLU A 40 -4.69 2.18 -1.73
CA GLU A 40 -4.71 3.01 -0.54
C GLU A 40 -3.30 2.93 0.05
N PRO A 41 -2.46 3.95 -0.16
CA PRO A 41 -1.10 3.93 0.37
C PRO A 41 -1.08 4.35 1.83
N VAL A 42 -0.33 3.62 2.65
CA VAL A 42 -0.14 3.98 4.06
C VAL A 42 1.34 3.82 4.37
N PHE A 43 1.94 4.86 4.92
CA PHE A 43 3.36 4.85 5.25
C PHE A 43 3.56 4.37 6.67
N THR A 44 4.55 3.48 6.87
CA THR A 44 4.86 3.02 8.22
C THR A 44 5.56 4.14 8.99
N GLU A 45 5.33 4.17 10.30
CA GLU A 45 5.90 5.22 11.16
C GLU A 45 6.81 4.67 12.25
N HIS A 46 6.78 3.37 12.48
CA HIS A 46 7.60 2.77 13.51
C HIS A 46 7.78 1.29 13.25
N LYS A 47 8.67 0.67 14.04
CA LYS A 47 8.97 -0.75 13.90
C LYS A 47 7.70 -1.57 14.12
N PHE A 48 7.53 -2.60 13.30
CA PHE A 48 6.38 -3.51 13.35
C PHE A 48 5.05 -2.85 12.96
N HIS A 49 5.08 -1.60 12.51
CA HIS A 49 3.86 -0.91 12.12
C HIS A 49 3.20 -1.60 10.92
N ALA A 50 4.01 -2.16 10.02
CA ALA A 50 3.46 -2.87 8.86
C ALA A 50 2.58 -4.04 9.29
N THR A 51 2.96 -4.76 10.36
CA THR A 51 2.15 -5.85 10.87
C THR A 51 0.80 -5.34 11.38
N GLU A 52 0.82 -4.25 12.13
CA GLU A 52 -0.41 -3.65 12.64
C GLU A 52 -1.32 -3.19 11.51
N LEU A 53 -0.73 -2.57 10.49
CA LEU A 53 -1.49 -2.09 9.34
C LEU A 53 -2.10 -3.24 8.55
N THR A 54 -1.38 -4.34 8.43
CA THR A 54 -1.88 -5.51 7.73
C THR A 54 -3.10 -6.08 8.44
N VAL A 55 -3.04 -6.21 9.77
CA VAL A 55 -4.16 -6.71 10.54
C VAL A 55 -5.37 -5.79 10.37
N THR A 56 -5.14 -4.49 10.46
CA THR A 56 -6.21 -3.52 10.30
C THR A 56 -6.85 -3.63 8.91
N ALA A 57 -6.02 -3.75 7.87
CA ALA A 57 -6.53 -3.85 6.52
C ALA A 57 -7.37 -5.09 6.32
N VAL A 58 -6.91 -6.23 6.85
CA VAL A 58 -7.67 -7.48 6.74
C VAL A 58 -9.01 -7.33 7.44
N ASN A 59 -9.02 -6.72 8.62
CA ASN A 59 -10.25 -6.50 9.35
C ASN A 59 -11.21 -5.57 8.62
N GLU A 60 -10.69 -4.67 7.79
CA GLU A 60 -11.50 -3.77 7.00
C GLU A 60 -11.94 -4.36 5.66
N GLY A 61 -11.56 -5.60 5.40
CA GLY A 61 -12.03 -6.29 4.20
C GLY A 61 -11.11 -6.26 3.01
N TYR A 62 -9.91 -5.71 3.15
CA TYR A 62 -8.97 -5.72 2.05
C TYR A 62 -8.49 -7.14 1.79
N ARG A 63 -8.45 -7.52 0.53
CA ARG A 63 -7.99 -8.84 0.12
C ARG A 63 -6.68 -8.80 -0.63
N HIS A 64 -6.22 -7.60 -1.02
CA HIS A 64 -4.98 -7.43 -1.76
C HIS A 64 -4.12 -6.44 -1.02
N ILE A 65 -2.99 -6.90 -0.51
CA ILE A 65 -2.09 -6.09 0.32
C ILE A 65 -0.68 -6.22 -0.25
N ILE A 66 -0.06 -5.08 -0.49
CA ILE A 66 1.32 -5.01 -0.95
C ILE A 66 2.14 -4.40 0.18
N VAL A 67 3.25 -5.03 0.52
CA VAL A 67 4.14 -4.55 1.57
C VAL A 67 5.50 -4.22 0.99
#